data_13374fe2c6630f7df3b94d0a8f6d7758
#
_entry.id   13374fe2c6630f7df3b94d0a8f6d7758
#
_cell.length_a   1.000
_cell.length_b   1.000
_cell.length_c   1.000
_cell.angle_alpha   90.00
_cell.angle_beta   90.00
_cell.angle_gamma   90.00
#
_symmetry.space_group_name_H-M   'P 1'
#
loop_
_entity.id
_entity.type
_entity.pdbx_description
1 polymer ?
#
loop_
_entity_poly.entity_id
_entity_poly.type
_entity_poly.pdbx_seq_one_letter_code
_entity_poly.pdbx_strand_id
1 'polypeptide(L)'
;MKKQLVVCLFVLLMLCAFGSALAEHKIEVTGETCPGGTYTLVDKNATQHKVHCDLCDTDFWEDHSSTTAATCTKKAVCDFCGTEFGELAQHDLVPHEGKAPTCTEAGWKEYYTCNNCDYTTYEELPAAHDYTEKVVEPTCTKDGYTLHTCKNCDDSYKDKPTKKLLHWFGEWTNNGDGTHSATCRREGCKHVSKANCAAIEFKQNETVLTLCPVCGEVSDGTVLARVEEAKAEGKHLPQGELTLRLGKAANGDTLLSVGFEYAGKLTQPKGEVKVTMPAKLLDGVTLAQLNADGTEAELPFTVTDEDAVFTLDFTDSEIPAAVVRLVPVVPAA
;
A
#
# COMPACT_ATOMS: atom_id res chain seq x y z
N MET A 1 -9.15 -12.96 49.90
CA MET A 1 -10.25 -12.85 50.86
C MET A 1 -11.57 -12.97 50.11
N LYS A 2 -12.24 -14.09 50.39
CA LYS A 2 -13.69 -14.28 50.38
C LYS A 2 -14.49 -13.84 49.14
N LYS A 3 -14.80 -14.79 48.26
CA LYS A 3 -16.20 -15.18 47.93
C LYS A 3 -16.20 -16.57 47.34
N GLN A 4 -16.01 -17.55 48.19
CA GLN A 4 -16.58 -18.88 48.09
C GLN A 4 -18.03 -18.83 48.53
N LEU A 5 -18.77 -19.77 48.05
CA LEU A 5 -20.10 -20.17 48.51
C LEU A 5 -21.26 -19.51 47.75
N VAL A 6 -21.75 -20.18 46.73
CA VAL A 6 -23.13 -20.69 46.61
C VAL A 6 -23.20 -21.59 45.38
N VAL A 7 -22.78 -22.82 45.48
CA VAL A 7 -23.21 -23.94 44.63
C VAL A 7 -23.16 -25.19 45.49
N CYS A 8 -24.07 -25.32 46.37
CA CYS A 8 -24.43 -26.55 47.05
C CYS A 8 -25.85 -26.38 47.46
N LEU A 9 -26.76 -26.94 46.75
CA LEU A 9 -28.03 -27.53 47.23
C LEU A 9 -29.03 -27.63 46.07
N PHE A 10 -28.88 -28.61 45.21
CA PHE A 10 -30.00 -29.26 44.49
C PHE A 10 -29.52 -30.60 43.93
N VAL A 11 -28.91 -31.38 44.80
CA VAL A 11 -28.73 -32.82 44.60
C VAL A 11 -29.38 -33.46 45.78
N LEU A 12 -30.68 -33.56 45.77
CA LEU A 12 -31.36 -34.57 46.56
C LEU A 12 -32.76 -34.77 45.99
N LEU A 13 -33.07 -36.04 45.74
CA LEU A 13 -34.38 -36.59 45.49
C LEU A 13 -34.88 -36.57 44.01
N MET A 14 -34.34 -37.49 43.20
CA MET A 14 -35.18 -38.37 42.39
C MET A 14 -34.54 -39.75 42.36
N LEU A 15 -34.54 -40.44 43.48
CA LEU A 15 -34.59 -41.88 43.54
C LEU A 15 -36.08 -42.24 43.27
N CYS A 16 -36.48 -42.16 42.01
CA CYS A 16 -37.72 -42.82 41.57
C CYS A 16 -37.38 -44.24 41.16
N ALA A 17 -37.90 -45.11 41.91
CA ALA A 17 -37.92 -46.56 41.75
C ALA A 17 -38.11 -46.96 40.31
N PHE A 18 -37.17 -47.74 39.79
CA PHE A 18 -37.40 -48.57 38.61
C PHE A 18 -38.38 -49.67 38.98
N GLY A 19 -39.65 -49.34 38.92
CA GLY A 19 -40.72 -50.30 38.84
C GLY A 19 -41.16 -50.30 37.40
N SER A 20 -41.08 -51.43 36.70
CA SER A 20 -41.84 -51.67 35.52
C SER A 20 -43.32 -51.45 35.86
N ALA A 21 -43.76 -50.20 35.70
CA ALA A 21 -45.17 -49.92 35.78
C ALA A 21 -45.83 -50.44 34.48
N LEU A 22 -46.20 -51.67 34.49
CA LEU A 22 -47.41 -52.06 33.80
C LEU A 22 -48.47 -51.12 34.39
N ALA A 23 -48.91 -50.12 33.61
CA ALA A 23 -49.89 -49.16 34.06
C ALA A 23 -51.13 -50.00 34.44
N GLU A 24 -51.46 -49.99 35.75
CA GLU A 24 -52.71 -50.65 36.20
C GLU A 24 -53.84 -49.78 35.63
N HIS A 25 -54.46 -50.26 34.55
CA HIS A 25 -55.63 -49.61 34.01
C HIS A 25 -56.76 -49.74 35.01
N LYS A 26 -57.23 -48.60 35.56
CA LYS A 26 -58.37 -48.52 36.44
C LYS A 26 -59.65 -48.44 35.62
N ILE A 27 -60.51 -49.47 35.71
CA ILE A 27 -61.85 -49.37 35.19
C ILE A 27 -62.63 -48.39 36.04
N GLU A 28 -62.97 -47.25 35.49
CA GLU A 28 -63.62 -46.12 36.25
C GLU A 28 -64.98 -46.51 36.87
N VAL A 29 -65.60 -47.61 36.44
CA VAL A 29 -66.95 -48.00 36.93
C VAL A 29 -66.89 -48.85 38.18
N THR A 30 -65.80 -49.55 38.47
CA THR A 30 -65.72 -50.50 39.60
C THR A 30 -64.52 -50.31 40.48
N GLY A 31 -63.55 -49.47 40.11
CA GLY A 31 -62.29 -49.24 40.88
C GLY A 31 -61.37 -50.46 40.84
N GLU A 32 -61.63 -51.45 40.00
CA GLU A 32 -60.75 -52.61 39.82
C GLU A 32 -59.78 -52.40 38.70
N THR A 33 -58.58 -52.93 38.84
CA THR A 33 -57.55 -52.96 37.77
C THR A 33 -57.77 -54.15 36.84
N CYS A 34 -57.30 -54.03 35.58
CA CYS A 34 -57.32 -55.16 34.60
C CYS A 34 -55.98 -55.93 34.68
N PRO A 35 -55.77 -56.73 35.78
CA PRO A 35 -54.54 -57.48 35.87
C PRO A 35 -54.59 -58.65 34.86
N GLY A 36 -53.60 -58.66 33.93
CA GLY A 36 -53.48 -59.75 32.95
C GLY A 36 -54.07 -59.50 31.57
N GLY A 37 -54.60 -58.30 31.29
CA GLY A 37 -54.98 -57.92 29.94
C GLY A 37 -53.78 -57.80 29.03
N THR A 38 -53.93 -58.12 27.74
CA THR A 38 -52.91 -57.77 26.71
C THR A 38 -53.30 -56.48 26.07
N TYR A 39 -52.27 -55.70 25.74
CA TYR A 39 -52.44 -54.37 25.16
C TYR A 39 -51.95 -54.34 23.72
N THR A 40 -52.77 -53.83 22.83
CA THR A 40 -52.41 -53.66 21.42
C THR A 40 -52.35 -52.16 21.07
N LEU A 41 -51.38 -51.79 20.29
CA LEU A 41 -51.21 -50.37 19.84
C LEU A 41 -52.36 -50.07 18.84
N VAL A 42 -53.13 -49.03 19.12
CA VAL A 42 -54.21 -48.52 18.28
C VAL A 42 -53.81 -47.31 17.50
N ASP A 43 -53.11 -46.31 18.19
CA ASP A 43 -52.69 -45.05 17.64
C ASP A 43 -51.50 -44.49 18.44
N LYS A 44 -50.83 -43.50 17.90
CA LYS A 44 -49.73 -42.82 18.60
C LYS A 44 -49.53 -41.38 18.10
N ASN A 45 -49.11 -40.52 18.99
CA ASN A 45 -48.71 -39.14 18.69
C ASN A 45 -47.33 -38.84 19.30
N ALA A 46 -46.92 -37.61 19.33
CA ALA A 46 -45.57 -37.20 19.81
C ALA A 46 -45.39 -37.40 21.32
N THR A 47 -46.46 -37.47 22.11
CA THR A 47 -46.39 -37.49 23.59
C THR A 47 -46.96 -38.77 24.17
N GLN A 48 -47.89 -39.41 23.48
CA GLN A 48 -48.67 -40.51 23.98
C GLN A 48 -48.88 -41.60 22.91
N HIS A 49 -49.15 -42.83 23.34
CA HIS A 49 -49.69 -43.88 22.51
C HIS A 49 -51.06 -44.33 23.04
N LYS A 50 -51.89 -44.71 22.13
CA LYS A 50 -53.24 -45.25 22.44
C LYS A 50 -53.20 -46.73 22.38
N VAL A 51 -53.65 -47.39 23.44
CA VAL A 51 -53.67 -48.82 23.54
C VAL A 51 -55.12 -49.33 23.73
N HIS A 52 -55.41 -50.50 23.16
CA HIS A 52 -56.62 -51.26 23.38
C HIS A 52 -56.34 -52.40 24.37
N CYS A 53 -57.14 -52.50 25.40
CA CYS A 53 -57.07 -53.59 26.35
C CYS A 53 -58.07 -54.67 25.97
N ASP A 54 -57.58 -55.87 25.67
CA ASP A 54 -58.42 -57.03 25.24
C ASP A 54 -59.31 -57.60 26.35
N LEU A 55 -59.03 -57.32 27.60
CA LEU A 55 -59.79 -57.84 28.73
C LEU A 55 -61.03 -56.96 29.05
N CYS A 56 -60.95 -55.66 28.89
CA CYS A 56 -62.02 -54.69 29.21
C CYS A 56 -62.65 -54.06 27.97
N ASP A 57 -62.14 -54.36 26.78
CA ASP A 57 -62.56 -53.84 25.48
C ASP A 57 -62.62 -52.33 25.40
N THR A 58 -61.60 -51.65 26.00
CA THR A 58 -61.48 -50.17 26.06
C THR A 58 -60.20 -49.70 25.50
N ASP A 59 -60.25 -48.50 24.90
CA ASP A 59 -59.08 -47.76 24.41
C ASP A 59 -58.72 -46.61 25.38
N PHE A 60 -57.44 -46.44 25.65
CA PHE A 60 -56.97 -45.30 26.46
C PHE A 60 -55.57 -44.80 26.01
N TRP A 61 -55.26 -43.55 26.30
CA TRP A 61 -53.98 -42.93 26.01
C TRP A 61 -53.04 -43.07 27.21
N GLU A 62 -51.79 -43.50 26.92
CA GLU A 62 -50.70 -43.58 27.89
C GLU A 62 -49.54 -42.74 27.43
N ASP A 63 -48.85 -42.12 28.37
CA ASP A 63 -47.64 -41.40 28.08
C ASP A 63 -46.55 -42.35 27.63
N HIS A 64 -45.70 -41.89 26.71
CA HIS A 64 -44.54 -42.67 26.29
C HIS A 64 -43.61 -42.93 27.47
N SER A 65 -43.16 -44.18 27.61
CA SER A 65 -42.17 -44.60 28.61
C SER A 65 -41.03 -45.35 27.99
N SER A 66 -39.87 -45.23 28.55
CA SER A 66 -38.66 -45.93 28.09
C SER A 66 -37.80 -46.32 29.28
N THR A 67 -37.29 -47.54 29.23
CA THR A 67 -36.26 -47.99 30.17
C THR A 67 -34.87 -47.46 29.81
N THR A 68 -34.69 -46.94 28.59
CA THR A 68 -33.45 -46.32 28.13
C THR A 68 -33.62 -44.82 28.08
N ALA A 69 -32.85 -44.10 28.87
CA ALA A 69 -32.86 -42.64 28.91
C ALA A 69 -32.39 -42.05 27.56
N ALA A 70 -32.89 -40.84 27.27
CA ALA A 70 -32.35 -40.03 26.15
C ALA A 70 -30.86 -39.79 26.33
N THR A 71 -30.14 -39.73 25.25
CA THR A 71 -28.74 -39.28 25.21
C THR A 71 -28.66 -37.84 24.64
N CYS A 72 -27.52 -37.22 24.64
CA CYS A 72 -27.32 -35.90 24.03
C CYS A 72 -27.42 -35.93 22.48
N THR A 73 -27.52 -37.11 21.86
CA THR A 73 -27.62 -37.27 20.41
C THR A 73 -28.88 -38.04 19.98
N LYS A 74 -29.56 -38.71 20.92
CA LYS A 74 -30.76 -39.51 20.62
C LYS A 74 -31.81 -39.32 21.70
N LYS A 75 -33.04 -39.12 21.27
CA LYS A 75 -34.19 -39.08 22.18
C LYS A 75 -34.46 -40.45 22.76
N ALA A 76 -35.20 -40.49 23.86
CA ALA A 76 -35.74 -41.76 24.37
C ALA A 76 -36.69 -42.37 23.36
N VAL A 77 -36.71 -43.70 23.28
CA VAL A 77 -37.61 -44.46 22.41
C VAL A 77 -38.60 -45.21 23.29
N CYS A 78 -39.89 -45.03 23.06
CA CYS A 78 -40.91 -45.72 23.78
C CYS A 78 -40.75 -47.23 23.62
N ASP A 79 -40.62 -47.95 24.71
CA ASP A 79 -40.42 -49.42 24.70
C ASP A 79 -41.62 -50.19 24.11
N PHE A 80 -42.80 -49.56 24.16
CA PHE A 80 -44.00 -50.18 23.67
C PHE A 80 -44.28 -49.90 22.17
N CYS A 81 -44.26 -48.61 21.75
CA CYS A 81 -44.69 -48.26 20.41
C CYS A 81 -43.52 -47.82 19.48
N GLY A 82 -42.27 -47.78 19.97
CA GLY A 82 -41.09 -47.42 19.20
C GLY A 82 -41.01 -45.96 18.77
N THR A 83 -41.85 -45.07 19.36
CA THR A 83 -41.82 -43.62 19.05
C THR A 83 -40.73 -42.95 19.84
N GLU A 84 -39.91 -42.09 19.17
CA GLU A 84 -38.97 -41.19 19.86
C GLU A 84 -39.78 -40.10 20.57
N PHE A 85 -39.44 -39.83 21.85
CA PHE A 85 -40.14 -38.84 22.65
C PHE A 85 -39.18 -38.10 23.61
N GLY A 86 -39.72 -36.99 24.17
CA GLY A 86 -38.95 -36.18 25.10
C GLY A 86 -37.87 -35.32 24.40
N GLU A 87 -37.03 -34.70 25.20
CA GLU A 87 -35.89 -33.88 24.73
C GLU A 87 -34.61 -34.68 24.79
N LEU A 88 -33.60 -34.23 24.06
CA LEU A 88 -32.24 -34.76 24.16
C LEU A 88 -31.68 -34.46 25.56
N ALA A 89 -30.86 -35.33 26.09
CA ALA A 89 -30.11 -35.05 27.31
C ALA A 89 -29.10 -33.90 27.05
N GLN A 90 -28.81 -33.13 28.08
CA GLN A 90 -27.75 -32.10 27.98
C GLN A 90 -26.39 -32.76 27.79
N HIS A 91 -25.50 -32.06 27.10
CA HIS A 91 -24.11 -32.49 26.95
C HIS A 91 -23.40 -32.46 28.31
N ASP A 92 -22.65 -33.50 28.63
CA ASP A 92 -21.73 -33.55 29.76
C ASP A 92 -20.39 -32.94 29.30
N LEU A 93 -20.25 -31.62 29.51
CA LEU A 93 -19.19 -30.85 28.95
C LEU A 93 -17.91 -30.87 29.79
N VAL A 94 -16.81 -31.19 29.15
CA VAL A 94 -15.45 -31.11 29.70
C VAL A 94 -14.75 -29.89 29.13
N PRO A 95 -14.29 -28.94 29.97
CA PRO A 95 -13.56 -27.79 29.52
C PRO A 95 -12.12 -28.12 29.15
N HIS A 96 -11.60 -27.47 28.10
CA HIS A 96 -10.22 -27.50 27.69
C HIS A 96 -9.67 -26.09 27.60
N GLU A 97 -8.52 -25.84 28.20
CA GLU A 97 -7.88 -24.53 28.17
C GLU A 97 -7.45 -24.13 26.75
N GLY A 98 -7.56 -22.84 26.42
CA GLY A 98 -7.09 -22.28 25.18
C GLY A 98 -5.56 -22.25 25.11
N LYS A 99 -5.02 -22.35 23.89
CA LYS A 99 -3.61 -22.16 23.58
C LYS A 99 -3.49 -20.97 22.62
N ALA A 100 -2.76 -19.91 22.99
CA ALA A 100 -2.47 -18.83 22.09
C ALA A 100 -1.61 -19.33 20.91
N PRO A 101 -1.89 -18.87 19.67
CA PRO A 101 -1.04 -19.20 18.53
C PRO A 101 0.33 -18.54 18.66
N THR A 102 1.34 -19.16 18.07
CA THR A 102 2.66 -18.56 17.87
C THR A 102 2.84 -18.14 16.40
N CYS A 103 4.00 -17.65 16.04
CA CYS A 103 4.31 -17.34 14.66
C CYS A 103 4.28 -18.55 13.72
N THR A 104 4.52 -19.75 14.25
CA THR A 104 4.71 -20.99 13.47
C THR A 104 3.75 -22.11 13.83
N GLU A 105 3.08 -22.01 14.98
CA GLU A 105 2.15 -23.03 15.46
C GLU A 105 0.75 -22.44 15.64
N ALA A 106 -0.25 -23.18 15.20
CA ALA A 106 -1.63 -22.86 15.48
C ALA A 106 -1.95 -22.98 16.98
N GLY A 107 -2.87 -22.16 17.43
CA GLY A 107 -3.48 -22.23 18.75
C GLY A 107 -4.95 -22.62 18.65
N TRP A 108 -5.66 -22.49 19.75
CA TRP A 108 -7.11 -22.69 19.84
C TRP A 108 -7.68 -21.89 20.99
N LYS A 109 -8.95 -21.52 20.88
CA LYS A 109 -9.70 -20.91 21.99
C LYS A 109 -10.00 -21.94 23.06
N GLU A 110 -10.35 -21.50 24.27
CA GLU A 110 -11.00 -22.37 25.25
C GLU A 110 -12.20 -23.05 24.60
N TYR A 111 -12.31 -24.36 24.73
CA TYR A 111 -13.37 -25.12 24.11
C TYR A 111 -13.86 -26.26 25.03
N TYR A 112 -14.97 -26.82 24.66
CA TYR A 112 -15.61 -27.90 25.40
C TYR A 112 -15.77 -29.12 24.51
N THR A 113 -15.63 -30.31 25.08
CA THR A 113 -16.01 -31.58 24.47
C THR A 113 -17.05 -32.26 25.31
N CYS A 114 -17.90 -33.11 24.70
CA CYS A 114 -18.87 -33.91 25.42
C CYS A 114 -18.28 -35.28 25.74
N ASN A 115 -18.44 -35.76 26.99
CA ASN A 115 -18.01 -37.11 27.40
C ASN A 115 -18.77 -38.23 26.66
N ASN A 116 -19.97 -37.92 26.17
CA ASN A 116 -20.91 -38.95 25.71
C ASN A 116 -21.15 -38.94 24.18
N CYS A 117 -20.56 -37.97 23.46
CA CYS A 117 -20.67 -37.85 22.00
C CYS A 117 -19.51 -36.99 21.42
N ASP A 118 -19.47 -36.87 20.10
CA ASP A 118 -18.43 -36.10 19.37
C ASP A 118 -18.67 -34.59 19.35
N TYR A 119 -19.57 -34.07 20.19
CA TYR A 119 -19.82 -32.65 20.27
C TYR A 119 -18.57 -31.93 20.77
N THR A 120 -18.15 -30.87 20.06
CA THR A 120 -17.06 -30.00 20.45
C THR A 120 -17.31 -28.57 20.01
N THR A 121 -16.83 -27.61 20.77
CA THR A 121 -16.77 -26.19 20.43
C THR A 121 -15.37 -25.79 19.99
N TYR A 122 -14.48 -26.71 19.62
CA TYR A 122 -13.11 -26.46 19.20
C TYR A 122 -13.07 -25.48 18.01
N GLU A 123 -12.28 -24.43 18.19
CA GLU A 123 -11.99 -23.42 17.15
C GLU A 123 -10.48 -23.21 17.09
N GLU A 124 -9.90 -23.54 15.96
CA GLU A 124 -8.46 -23.33 15.71
C GLU A 124 -8.17 -21.86 15.46
N LEU A 125 -7.09 -21.36 16.06
CA LEU A 125 -6.51 -20.06 15.80
C LEU A 125 -5.26 -20.26 14.94
N PRO A 126 -5.22 -19.76 13.70
CA PRO A 126 -4.09 -19.97 12.81
C PRO A 126 -2.82 -19.32 13.36
N ALA A 127 -1.67 -19.91 13.06
CA ALA A 127 -0.37 -19.28 13.29
C ALA A 127 -0.31 -17.95 12.52
N ALA A 128 0.18 -16.90 13.16
CA ALA A 128 0.27 -15.58 12.56
C ALA A 128 1.42 -14.78 13.13
N HIS A 129 2.05 -13.97 12.27
CA HIS A 129 3.05 -13.00 12.68
C HIS A 129 2.38 -11.66 13.04
N ASP A 130 2.89 -11.00 14.08
CA ASP A 130 2.55 -9.63 14.46
C ASP A 130 3.64 -8.69 13.98
N TYR A 131 3.47 -8.10 12.78
CA TYR A 131 4.47 -7.23 12.17
C TYR A 131 4.36 -5.78 12.64
N THR A 132 5.52 -5.18 12.88
CA THR A 132 5.70 -3.72 12.91
C THR A 132 6.19 -3.24 11.55
N GLU A 133 5.77 -2.06 11.14
CA GLU A 133 6.17 -1.43 9.89
C GLU A 133 7.20 -0.31 10.14
N LYS A 134 8.23 -0.27 9.30
CA LYS A 134 9.19 0.83 9.24
C LYS A 134 9.42 1.24 7.80
N VAL A 135 9.07 2.46 7.46
CA VAL A 135 9.38 3.04 6.14
C VAL A 135 10.88 3.34 6.07
N VAL A 136 11.53 2.83 5.05
CA VAL A 136 12.91 3.16 4.67
C VAL A 136 12.85 4.01 3.42
N GLU A 137 13.11 5.30 3.58
CA GLU A 137 13.06 6.25 2.49
C GLU A 137 14.12 5.97 1.42
N PRO A 138 13.81 6.21 0.13
CA PRO A 138 14.77 6.05 -0.94
C PRO A 138 15.89 7.11 -0.82
N THR A 139 17.10 6.71 -1.20
CA THR A 139 18.22 7.61 -1.34
C THR A 139 18.52 7.89 -2.82
N CYS A 140 19.56 8.69 -3.11
CA CYS A 140 19.98 8.91 -4.49
C CYS A 140 20.34 7.61 -5.22
N THR A 141 20.82 6.60 -4.52
CA THR A 141 21.40 5.37 -5.10
C THR A 141 20.67 4.08 -4.71
N LYS A 142 19.84 4.13 -3.67
CA LYS A 142 19.12 2.95 -3.15
C LYS A 142 17.64 3.20 -3.18
N ASP A 143 16.90 2.17 -3.57
CA ASP A 143 15.45 2.15 -3.50
C ASP A 143 14.97 2.18 -2.04
N GLY A 144 13.85 2.82 -1.80
CA GLY A 144 13.13 2.75 -0.54
C GLY A 144 12.20 1.54 -0.50
N TYR A 145 11.72 1.20 0.69
CA TYR A 145 10.78 0.11 0.92
C TYR A 145 10.15 0.22 2.31
N THR A 146 9.06 -0.48 2.54
CA THR A 146 8.56 -0.72 3.90
C THR A 146 9.13 -2.03 4.41
N LEU A 147 9.82 -1.98 5.55
CA LEU A 147 10.31 -3.15 6.28
C LEU A 147 9.26 -3.57 7.31
N HIS A 148 8.83 -4.82 7.23
CA HIS A 148 7.97 -5.47 8.20
C HIS A 148 8.84 -6.40 9.06
N THR A 149 8.81 -6.23 10.37
CA THR A 149 9.55 -7.07 11.32
C THR A 149 8.59 -7.63 12.35
N CYS A 150 8.55 -8.94 12.51
CA CYS A 150 7.72 -9.57 13.51
C CYS A 150 8.22 -9.22 14.93
N LYS A 151 7.27 -8.93 15.83
CA LYS A 151 7.58 -8.63 17.24
C LYS A 151 7.99 -9.85 18.04
N ASN A 152 7.56 -11.03 17.59
CA ASN A 152 7.64 -12.27 18.38
C ASN A 152 8.66 -13.28 17.84
N CYS A 153 9.27 -13.00 16.67
CA CYS A 153 10.32 -13.84 16.07
C CYS A 153 11.19 -13.01 15.12
N ASP A 154 12.22 -13.61 14.54
CA ASP A 154 13.19 -12.95 13.66
C ASP A 154 12.71 -12.81 12.21
N ASP A 155 11.44 -13.16 11.92
CA ASP A 155 10.90 -13.05 10.56
C ASP A 155 10.72 -11.59 10.15
N SER A 156 11.12 -11.31 8.92
CA SER A 156 10.96 -9.99 8.33
C SER A 156 10.87 -10.06 6.81
N TYR A 157 10.09 -9.16 6.23
CA TYR A 157 10.00 -9.00 4.79
C TYR A 157 9.90 -7.54 4.39
N LYS A 158 10.06 -7.26 3.08
CA LYS A 158 10.01 -5.92 2.51
C LYS A 158 8.92 -5.86 1.44
N ASP A 159 8.20 -4.76 1.44
CA ASP A 159 7.21 -4.46 0.41
C ASP A 159 7.21 -2.96 0.02
N LYS A 160 6.24 -2.54 -0.80
CA LYS A 160 6.06 -1.14 -1.24
C LYS A 160 7.36 -0.49 -1.71
N PRO A 161 8.08 -1.08 -2.68
CA PRO A 161 9.33 -0.52 -3.16
C PRO A 161 9.11 0.85 -3.80
N THR A 162 9.92 1.83 -3.40
CA THR A 162 9.98 3.15 -4.00
C THR A 162 11.29 3.31 -4.74
N LYS A 163 11.26 3.85 -5.96
CA LYS A 163 12.46 4.00 -6.78
C LYS A 163 13.43 4.99 -6.14
N LYS A 164 14.73 4.70 -6.29
CA LYS A 164 15.80 5.62 -5.91
C LYS A 164 15.61 7.00 -6.54
N LEU A 165 15.97 8.03 -5.79
CA LEU A 165 15.74 9.42 -6.16
C LEU A 165 16.67 9.93 -7.27
N LEU A 166 17.76 9.21 -7.57
CA LEU A 166 18.87 9.68 -8.40
C LEU A 166 19.52 10.95 -7.80
N HIS A 167 20.63 11.41 -8.39
CA HIS A 167 21.27 12.65 -7.96
C HIS A 167 20.56 13.84 -8.60
N TRP A 168 20.36 14.89 -7.81
CA TRP A 168 19.93 16.21 -8.27
C TRP A 168 21.09 17.16 -8.06
N PHE A 169 21.74 17.53 -9.17
CA PHE A 169 22.93 18.38 -9.11
C PHE A 169 22.56 19.85 -9.02
N GLY A 170 23.39 20.59 -8.34
CA GLY A 170 23.35 22.04 -8.32
C GLY A 170 24.00 22.66 -9.54
N GLU A 171 24.45 23.90 -9.39
CA GLU A 171 25.20 24.60 -10.42
C GLU A 171 26.52 23.89 -10.69
N TRP A 172 26.84 23.72 -11.97
CA TRP A 172 28.11 23.18 -12.42
C TRP A 172 29.17 24.29 -12.42
N THR A 173 30.27 24.06 -11.72
CA THR A 173 31.37 24.99 -11.59
C THR A 173 32.56 24.49 -12.39
N ASN A 174 33.21 25.40 -13.16
CA ASN A 174 34.46 25.09 -13.86
C ASN A 174 35.57 24.77 -12.88
N ASN A 175 36.34 23.73 -13.15
CA ASN A 175 37.47 23.31 -12.33
C ASN A 175 38.81 23.89 -12.81
N GLY A 176 38.83 24.59 -13.95
CA GLY A 176 40.05 25.16 -14.55
C GLY A 176 40.97 24.16 -15.28
N ASP A 177 40.53 22.92 -15.39
CA ASP A 177 41.25 21.80 -16.02
C ASP A 177 40.55 21.23 -17.25
N GLY A 178 39.64 21.97 -17.85
CA GLY A 178 38.78 21.51 -18.95
C GLY A 178 37.62 20.66 -18.48
N THR A 179 37.34 20.62 -17.21
CA THR A 179 36.24 19.93 -16.61
C THR A 179 35.37 20.84 -15.74
N HIS A 180 34.15 20.41 -15.47
CA HIS A 180 33.29 21.04 -14.50
C HIS A 180 32.75 20.00 -13.51
N SER A 181 32.34 20.46 -12.34
CA SER A 181 31.78 19.60 -11.30
C SER A 181 30.57 20.23 -10.63
N ALA A 182 29.68 19.37 -10.11
CA ALA A 182 28.55 19.81 -9.30
C ALA A 182 28.29 18.82 -8.16
N THR A 183 27.85 19.36 -7.04
CA THR A 183 27.48 18.57 -5.85
C THR A 183 25.99 18.29 -5.83
N CYS A 184 25.60 17.09 -5.43
CA CYS A 184 24.20 16.75 -5.25
C CYS A 184 23.58 17.66 -4.16
N ARG A 185 22.43 18.27 -4.47
CA ARG A 185 21.68 19.16 -3.56
C ARG A 185 20.77 18.41 -2.58
N ARG A 186 20.62 17.07 -2.74
CA ARG A 186 19.77 16.30 -1.82
C ARG A 186 20.43 16.19 -0.47
N GLU A 187 19.66 16.42 0.57
CA GLU A 187 20.09 16.34 1.95
C GLU A 187 20.79 14.99 2.25
N GLY A 188 21.92 15.05 2.95
CA GLY A 188 22.71 13.87 3.31
C GLY A 188 23.51 13.24 2.17
N CYS A 189 23.36 13.69 0.92
CA CYS A 189 24.13 13.21 -0.22
C CYS A 189 25.38 14.09 -0.45
N LYS A 190 26.56 13.47 -0.36
CA LYS A 190 27.85 14.16 -0.58
C LYS A 190 28.46 13.86 -1.96
N HIS A 191 27.65 13.29 -2.87
CA HIS A 191 28.17 12.92 -4.20
C HIS A 191 28.48 14.17 -5.02
N VAL A 192 29.68 14.19 -5.59
CA VAL A 192 30.14 15.18 -6.56
C VAL A 192 30.27 14.48 -7.91
N SER A 193 29.60 15.00 -8.92
CA SER A 193 29.79 14.56 -10.30
C SER A 193 30.80 15.44 -10.99
N LYS A 194 31.65 14.86 -11.83
CA LYS A 194 32.66 15.56 -12.65
C LYS A 194 32.46 15.13 -14.10
N ALA A 195 32.47 16.09 -15.02
CA ALA A 195 32.37 15.84 -16.45
C ALA A 195 33.32 16.80 -17.22
N ASN A 196 33.64 16.43 -18.46
CA ASN A 196 34.38 17.30 -19.35
C ASN A 196 33.49 18.50 -19.74
N CYS A 197 34.08 19.67 -19.91
CA CYS A 197 33.38 20.83 -20.44
C CYS A 197 32.87 20.54 -21.86
N ALA A 198 31.57 20.81 -22.05
CA ALA A 198 30.91 20.67 -23.35
C ALA A 198 31.10 21.97 -24.14
N ALA A 199 32.30 22.15 -24.67
CA ALA A 199 32.68 23.37 -25.38
C ALA A 199 31.96 23.48 -26.73
N ILE A 200 31.31 24.62 -26.98
CA ILE A 200 30.83 25.03 -28.29
C ILE A 200 31.70 26.17 -28.80
N GLU A 201 32.10 26.14 -30.05
CA GLU A 201 32.87 27.18 -30.69
C GLU A 201 31.93 28.14 -31.44
N PHE A 202 32.21 29.43 -31.31
CA PHE A 202 31.52 30.46 -32.08
C PHE A 202 32.50 31.57 -32.46
N LYS A 203 32.29 32.16 -33.62
CA LYS A 203 33.08 33.29 -34.07
C LYS A 203 32.48 34.58 -33.60
N GLN A 204 33.33 35.43 -33.05
CA GLN A 204 32.96 36.77 -32.69
C GLN A 204 34.03 37.76 -33.24
N ASN A 205 33.64 38.56 -34.22
CA ASN A 205 34.58 39.32 -35.06
C ASN A 205 35.60 38.34 -35.72
N GLU A 206 36.88 38.57 -35.56
CA GLU A 206 37.95 37.71 -36.05
C GLU A 206 38.42 36.63 -35.06
N THR A 207 37.80 36.59 -33.87
CA THR A 207 38.22 35.71 -32.77
C THR A 207 37.27 34.51 -32.66
N VAL A 208 37.83 33.32 -32.51
CA VAL A 208 37.07 32.13 -32.16
C VAL A 208 37.04 32.01 -30.64
N LEU A 209 35.87 32.04 -30.08
CA LEU A 209 35.64 31.82 -28.66
C LEU A 209 35.01 30.46 -28.44
N THR A 210 35.36 29.87 -27.31
CA THR A 210 34.81 28.58 -26.88
C THR A 210 34.00 28.81 -25.60
N LEU A 211 32.76 28.37 -25.58
CA LEU A 211 31.85 28.49 -24.42
C LEU A 211 31.40 27.12 -23.96
N CYS A 212 31.41 26.89 -22.66
CA CYS A 212 30.70 25.74 -22.06
C CYS A 212 29.35 26.22 -21.50
N PRO A 213 28.23 25.89 -22.16
CA PRO A 213 26.90 26.29 -21.66
C PRO A 213 26.54 25.72 -20.28
N VAL A 214 27.15 24.60 -19.90
CA VAL A 214 26.89 23.95 -18.62
C VAL A 214 27.45 24.72 -17.43
N CYS A 215 28.70 25.13 -17.48
CA CYS A 215 29.36 25.90 -16.40
C CYS A 215 29.51 27.40 -16.71
N GLY A 216 29.21 27.82 -17.93
CA GLY A 216 29.26 29.22 -18.35
C GLY A 216 30.65 29.76 -18.64
N GLU A 217 31.71 28.93 -18.64
CA GLU A 217 33.04 29.35 -18.96
C GLU A 217 33.17 29.76 -20.41
N VAL A 218 33.83 30.87 -20.68
CA VAL A 218 34.25 31.36 -21.99
C VAL A 218 35.77 31.33 -22.06
N SER A 219 36.35 31.01 -23.22
CA SER A 219 37.81 30.86 -23.41
C SER A 219 38.61 32.13 -23.18
N ASP A 220 37.97 33.28 -23.06
CA ASP A 220 38.61 34.56 -22.67
C ASP A 220 38.75 34.72 -21.13
N GLY A 221 38.41 33.68 -20.37
CA GLY A 221 38.52 33.66 -18.91
C GLY A 221 37.28 34.25 -18.18
N THR A 222 36.22 34.59 -18.88
CA THR A 222 34.98 35.04 -18.26
C THR A 222 34.05 33.88 -17.94
N VAL A 223 33.10 34.07 -17.03
CA VAL A 223 32.07 33.10 -16.67
C VAL A 223 30.69 33.73 -16.75
N LEU A 224 29.83 33.14 -17.53
CA LEU A 224 28.41 33.58 -17.61
C LEU A 224 27.62 33.00 -16.43
N ALA A 225 26.91 33.86 -15.72
CA ALA A 225 26.10 33.48 -14.57
C ALA A 225 24.77 32.83 -15.01
N ARG A 226 24.31 31.87 -14.26
CA ARG A 226 23.00 31.22 -14.51
C ARG A 226 21.86 32.19 -14.23
N VAL A 227 20.84 32.13 -15.09
CA VAL A 227 19.57 32.83 -14.91
C VAL A 227 18.58 31.85 -14.30
N GLU A 228 18.30 31.98 -13.01
CA GLU A 228 17.51 30.98 -12.21
C GLU A 228 16.03 30.94 -12.59
N GLU A 229 15.43 32.05 -13.00
CA GLU A 229 13.99 32.14 -13.27
C GLU A 229 13.60 31.82 -14.72
N ALA A 230 14.56 31.31 -15.51
CA ALA A 230 14.32 30.99 -16.91
C ALA A 230 13.57 29.66 -17.09
N LYS A 231 12.72 29.59 -18.12
CA LYS A 231 11.93 28.41 -18.48
C LYS A 231 12.06 28.14 -19.98
N ALA A 232 11.90 26.89 -20.35
CA ALA A 232 11.82 26.47 -21.75
C ALA A 232 10.56 25.64 -22.01
N GLU A 233 9.92 25.89 -23.15
CA GLU A 233 8.78 25.12 -23.66
C GLU A 233 9.08 24.68 -25.09
N GLY A 234 8.74 23.45 -25.43
CA GLY A 234 8.92 22.92 -26.77
C GLY A 234 8.33 21.53 -26.92
N LYS A 235 8.00 21.18 -28.14
CA LYS A 235 7.37 19.89 -28.43
C LYS A 235 8.30 18.68 -28.21
N HIS A 236 9.60 18.91 -28.35
CA HIS A 236 10.65 17.86 -28.30
C HIS A 236 11.84 18.31 -27.44
N LEU A 237 11.53 18.75 -26.21
CA LEU A 237 12.60 19.06 -25.25
C LEU A 237 13.37 17.79 -24.90
N PRO A 238 14.71 17.87 -24.79
CA PRO A 238 15.52 16.74 -24.39
C PRO A 238 15.37 16.44 -22.91
N GLN A 239 15.89 15.29 -22.50
CA GLN A 239 16.06 15.01 -21.09
C GLN A 239 17.08 16.01 -20.48
N GLY A 240 16.74 16.61 -19.34
CA GLY A 240 17.65 17.53 -18.64
C GLY A 240 16.99 18.83 -18.24
N GLU A 241 17.78 19.75 -17.71
CA GLU A 241 17.35 21.07 -17.27
C GLU A 241 17.84 22.14 -18.24
N LEU A 242 17.06 23.20 -18.41
CA LEU A 242 17.49 24.37 -19.14
C LEU A 242 18.69 25.01 -18.43
N THR A 243 19.77 25.26 -19.18
CA THR A 243 20.86 26.12 -18.77
C THR A 243 20.81 27.41 -19.55
N LEU A 244 20.27 28.45 -18.95
CA LEU A 244 20.32 29.82 -19.48
C LEU A 244 21.38 30.61 -18.70
N ARG A 245 22.40 31.13 -19.40
CA ARG A 245 23.50 31.86 -18.74
C ARG A 245 23.73 33.20 -19.44
N LEU A 246 23.90 34.24 -18.65
CA LEU A 246 24.06 35.61 -19.12
C LEU A 246 25.29 36.24 -18.46
N GLY A 247 26.08 37.00 -19.21
CA GLY A 247 27.20 37.78 -18.69
C GLY A 247 27.97 38.51 -19.78
N LYS A 248 29.04 39.16 -19.38
CA LYS A 248 29.91 39.90 -20.29
C LYS A 248 31.15 39.11 -20.61
N ALA A 249 31.49 39.00 -21.88
CA ALA A 249 32.80 38.56 -22.34
C ALA A 249 33.86 39.64 -22.14
N ALA A 250 35.15 39.25 -22.19
CA ALA A 250 36.27 40.19 -21.96
C ALA A 250 36.33 41.34 -22.99
N ASN A 251 35.80 41.10 -24.20
CA ASN A 251 35.68 42.16 -25.22
C ASN A 251 34.55 43.17 -24.96
N GLY A 252 33.77 42.98 -23.87
CA GLY A 252 32.69 43.87 -23.46
C GLY A 252 31.30 43.47 -23.98
N ASP A 253 31.19 42.52 -24.88
CA ASP A 253 29.91 42.01 -25.36
C ASP A 253 29.13 41.28 -24.27
N THR A 254 27.81 41.44 -24.26
CA THR A 254 26.93 40.65 -23.40
C THR A 254 26.45 39.44 -24.16
N LEU A 255 26.74 38.27 -23.61
CA LEU A 255 26.37 36.99 -24.19
C LEU A 255 25.33 36.27 -23.36
N LEU A 256 24.39 35.65 -24.06
CA LEU A 256 23.41 34.74 -23.50
C LEU A 256 23.64 33.35 -24.12
N SER A 257 23.86 32.36 -23.32
CA SER A 257 23.92 30.96 -23.79
C SER A 257 22.70 30.18 -23.35
N VAL A 258 22.14 29.37 -24.25
CA VAL A 258 20.96 28.55 -24.03
C VAL A 258 21.31 27.12 -24.39
N GLY A 259 21.16 26.20 -23.46
CA GLY A 259 21.38 24.79 -23.66
C GLY A 259 20.53 23.94 -22.70
N PHE A 260 20.62 22.66 -22.84
CA PHE A 260 19.98 21.70 -21.90
C PHE A 260 21.06 20.77 -21.35
N GLU A 261 21.06 20.61 -20.04
CA GLU A 261 22.08 19.84 -19.33
C GLU A 261 21.46 18.63 -18.64
N TYR A 262 22.11 17.46 -18.80
CA TYR A 262 21.82 16.28 -18.03
C TYR A 262 23.11 15.62 -17.56
N ALA A 263 23.28 15.53 -16.24
CA ALA A 263 24.47 14.93 -15.58
C ALA A 263 25.83 15.50 -16.06
N GLY A 264 25.91 16.82 -16.28
CA GLY A 264 27.11 17.52 -16.71
C GLY A 264 27.36 17.48 -18.21
N LYS A 265 26.41 17.04 -19.01
CA LYS A 265 26.53 16.97 -20.47
C LYS A 265 25.41 17.74 -21.13
N LEU A 266 25.72 18.38 -22.25
CA LEU A 266 24.68 18.94 -23.10
C LEU A 266 23.85 17.86 -23.76
N THR A 267 22.55 18.10 -23.84
CA THR A 267 21.60 17.25 -24.56
C THR A 267 20.98 18.03 -25.71
N GLN A 268 20.80 17.38 -26.85
CA GLN A 268 20.35 17.99 -28.09
C GLN A 268 18.83 18.25 -28.08
N PRO A 269 18.38 19.52 -28.07
CA PRO A 269 17.00 19.86 -28.34
C PRO A 269 16.66 19.64 -29.83
N LYS A 270 15.38 19.49 -30.15
CA LYS A 270 14.88 19.35 -31.53
C LYS A 270 13.69 20.25 -31.77
N GLY A 271 13.69 20.90 -32.95
CA GLY A 271 12.65 21.81 -33.33
C GLY A 271 12.69 23.13 -32.58
N GLU A 272 11.58 23.82 -32.56
CA GLU A 272 11.46 25.12 -31.88
C GLU A 272 11.42 24.97 -30.36
N VAL A 273 12.21 25.81 -29.71
CA VAL A 273 12.25 25.95 -28.25
C VAL A 273 11.95 27.40 -27.88
N LYS A 274 10.84 27.59 -27.23
CA LYS A 274 10.41 28.86 -26.66
C LYS A 274 11.10 29.06 -25.31
N VAL A 275 11.85 30.11 -25.16
CA VAL A 275 12.56 30.48 -23.94
C VAL A 275 11.90 31.68 -23.30
N THR A 276 11.65 31.58 -22.00
CA THR A 276 11.11 32.67 -21.17
C THR A 276 12.13 33.03 -20.10
N MET A 277 12.41 34.31 -19.92
CA MET A 277 13.33 34.84 -18.92
C MET A 277 12.87 36.18 -18.39
N PRO A 278 13.40 36.69 -17.25
CA PRO A 278 12.99 37.98 -16.72
C PRO A 278 13.26 39.14 -17.71
N ALA A 279 12.21 39.91 -18.03
CA ALA A 279 12.26 41.02 -19.01
C ALA A 279 13.33 42.08 -18.70
N LYS A 280 13.56 42.36 -17.43
CA LYS A 280 14.59 43.31 -16.96
C LYS A 280 16.01 43.03 -17.47
N LEU A 281 16.29 41.80 -17.88
CA LEU A 281 17.58 41.38 -18.39
C LEU A 281 17.77 41.72 -19.87
N LEU A 282 16.70 42.06 -20.59
CA LEU A 282 16.67 42.44 -21.99
C LEU A 282 16.28 43.92 -22.20
N ASP A 283 16.28 44.74 -21.15
CA ASP A 283 15.91 46.14 -21.25
C ASP A 283 16.96 46.91 -22.07
N GLY A 284 16.48 47.66 -23.08
CA GLY A 284 17.33 48.46 -23.94
C GLY A 284 18.26 47.71 -24.89
N VAL A 285 17.96 46.43 -25.19
CA VAL A 285 18.78 45.60 -26.10
C VAL A 285 17.93 44.95 -27.19
N THR A 286 18.55 44.58 -28.30
CA THR A 286 18.06 43.57 -29.25
C THR A 286 18.89 42.29 -29.14
N LEU A 287 18.35 41.19 -29.60
CA LEU A 287 19.01 39.87 -29.58
C LEU A 287 19.52 39.51 -30.98
N ALA A 288 20.76 39.05 -31.04
CA ALA A 288 21.38 38.51 -32.25
C ALA A 288 21.92 37.10 -31.96
N GLN A 289 21.37 36.08 -32.60
CA GLN A 289 21.89 34.71 -32.52
C GLN A 289 23.19 34.61 -33.31
N LEU A 290 24.23 34.07 -32.66
CA LEU A 290 25.51 33.81 -33.29
C LEU A 290 25.50 32.46 -33.95
N ASN A 291 25.79 32.41 -35.26
CA ASN A 291 25.94 31.18 -36.00
C ASN A 291 27.38 30.67 -35.95
N ALA A 292 27.58 29.37 -36.19
CA ALA A 292 28.90 28.75 -36.14
C ALA A 292 29.91 29.36 -37.18
N ASP A 293 29.43 29.92 -38.27
CA ASP A 293 30.25 30.59 -39.31
C ASP A 293 30.61 32.02 -38.95
N GLY A 294 30.11 32.54 -37.81
CA GLY A 294 30.33 33.92 -37.35
C GLY A 294 29.35 34.97 -37.89
N THR A 295 28.33 34.52 -38.62
CA THR A 295 27.21 35.41 -39.00
C THR A 295 26.26 35.59 -37.83
N GLU A 296 25.51 36.71 -37.83
CA GLU A 296 24.51 37.01 -36.82
C GLU A 296 23.14 37.01 -37.46
N ALA A 297 22.16 36.40 -36.83
CA ALA A 297 20.75 36.47 -37.20
C ALA A 297 19.98 37.23 -36.12
N GLU A 298 19.16 38.18 -36.52
CA GLU A 298 18.28 38.88 -35.58
C GLU A 298 17.31 37.87 -34.96
N LEU A 299 17.19 37.91 -33.61
CA LEU A 299 16.32 37.06 -32.84
C LEU A 299 15.24 37.91 -32.19
N PRO A 300 14.03 37.93 -32.79
CA PRO A 300 12.91 38.71 -32.27
C PRO A 300 12.45 38.16 -30.91
N PHE A 301 12.06 39.04 -30.03
CA PHE A 301 11.48 38.67 -28.73
C PHE A 301 10.28 39.56 -28.38
N THR A 302 9.41 39.07 -27.54
CA THR A 302 8.27 39.80 -27.00
C THR A 302 8.44 40.00 -25.52
N VAL A 303 8.07 41.16 -25.01
CA VAL A 303 8.14 41.51 -23.60
C VAL A 303 6.73 41.66 -23.05
N THR A 304 6.48 41.01 -21.93
CA THR A 304 5.34 41.25 -21.03
C THR A 304 5.83 42.04 -19.82
N ASP A 305 4.97 42.32 -18.85
CA ASP A 305 5.36 43.15 -17.68
C ASP A 305 6.54 42.56 -16.91
N GLU A 306 6.68 41.24 -16.82
CA GLU A 306 7.71 40.55 -16.03
C GLU A 306 8.64 39.69 -16.88
N ASP A 307 8.16 39.17 -18.01
CA ASP A 307 8.85 38.18 -18.82
C ASP A 307 9.20 38.67 -20.23
N ALA A 308 10.35 38.26 -20.72
CA ALA A 308 10.74 38.32 -22.11
C ALA A 308 10.75 36.91 -22.72
N VAL A 309 10.24 36.78 -23.93
CA VAL A 309 10.04 35.50 -24.62
C VAL A 309 10.61 35.56 -26.03
N PHE A 310 11.46 34.59 -26.35
CA PHE A 310 12.01 34.39 -27.71
C PHE A 310 12.00 32.90 -28.09
N THR A 311 12.14 32.61 -29.37
CA THR A 311 12.13 31.24 -29.87
C THR A 311 13.45 30.93 -30.59
N LEU A 312 14.08 29.83 -30.21
CA LEU A 312 15.25 29.27 -30.87
C LEU A 312 14.82 28.07 -31.70
N ASP A 313 15.36 27.95 -32.91
CA ASP A 313 15.09 26.81 -33.79
C ASP A 313 16.30 25.85 -33.82
N PHE A 314 16.09 24.63 -33.33
CA PHE A 314 17.04 23.53 -33.34
C PHE A 314 16.68 22.42 -34.33
N THR A 315 15.78 22.69 -35.29
CA THR A 315 15.27 21.66 -36.24
C THR A 315 16.41 20.97 -36.96
N ASP A 316 17.34 21.75 -37.52
CA ASP A 316 18.49 21.26 -38.27
C ASP A 316 19.83 21.53 -37.61
N SER A 317 19.82 21.89 -36.31
CA SER A 317 21.01 22.20 -35.55
C SER A 317 21.75 20.95 -35.09
N GLU A 318 23.02 20.82 -35.43
CA GLU A 318 23.93 19.83 -34.85
C GLU A 318 24.56 20.29 -33.54
N ILE A 319 24.38 21.58 -33.20
CA ILE A 319 24.94 22.19 -31.99
C ILE A 319 23.88 22.11 -30.87
N PRO A 320 24.22 21.50 -29.71
CA PRO A 320 23.26 21.28 -28.64
C PRO A 320 22.92 22.54 -27.80
N ALA A 321 23.40 23.70 -28.22
CA ALA A 321 23.14 24.97 -27.55
C ALA A 321 23.20 26.14 -28.52
N ALA A 322 22.58 27.27 -28.12
CA ALA A 322 22.64 28.52 -28.87
C ALA A 322 23.41 29.57 -28.07
N VAL A 323 24.12 30.45 -28.78
CA VAL A 323 24.73 31.65 -28.23
C VAL A 323 24.07 32.87 -28.84
N VAL A 324 23.64 33.79 -28.01
CA VAL A 324 22.95 35.01 -28.41
C VAL A 324 23.73 36.21 -27.85
N ARG A 325 24.02 37.20 -28.69
CA ARG A 325 24.58 38.46 -28.29
C ARG A 325 23.48 39.48 -28.02
N LEU A 326 23.58 40.18 -26.89
CA LEU A 326 22.71 41.31 -26.56
C LEU A 326 23.31 42.57 -27.14
N VAL A 327 22.62 43.17 -28.08
CA VAL A 327 23.06 44.39 -28.78
C VAL A 327 22.37 45.61 -28.18
N PRO A 328 23.07 46.52 -27.56
CA PRO A 328 22.47 47.76 -27.03
C PRO A 328 21.75 48.56 -28.13
N VAL A 329 20.52 48.99 -27.86
CA VAL A 329 19.80 49.88 -28.73
C VAL A 329 20.37 51.29 -28.50
N VAL A 330 21.08 51.81 -29.50
CA VAL A 330 21.55 53.23 -29.47
C VAL A 330 20.32 54.07 -29.75
N PRO A 331 19.93 54.99 -28.83
CA PRO A 331 18.86 55.93 -29.10
C PRO A 331 19.19 56.72 -30.38
N ALA A 332 18.26 56.86 -31.30
CA ALA A 332 18.44 57.75 -32.42
C ALA A 332 18.68 59.16 -31.91
N ALA A 333 19.81 59.76 -32.37
CA ALA A 333 20.27 61.09 -31.95
C ALA A 333 19.29 62.20 -32.40
#